data_fd7b1163d9c463fecd6b5d6513957c92
#
_entry.id   fd7b1163d9c463fecd6b5d6513957c92
#
_cell.length_a   1.000
_cell.length_b   1.000
_cell.length_c   1.000
_cell.angle_alpha   90.00
_cell.angle_beta   90.00
_cell.angle_gamma   90.00
#
_symmetry.space_group_name_H-M   'P 1'
#
loop_
_entity.id
_entity.type
_entity.pdbx_description
1 polymer ?
#
loop_
_entity_poly.entity_id
_entity_poly.type
_entity_poly.pdbx_seq_one_letter_code
_entity_poly.pdbx_strand_id
1 'polypeptide(L)'
;MHFVCEIRFCLFACFFIFANSLFSQENIKDRKLFLGANFGIGLGRSQLSYNGYGINNYIIPSTKTTDLLIGNIGLDAAYKINEDVAIGAYSAIGTDNRIEKKFFDLGVLFVTDLMDMPSSIIAGAGVHSIDFKYNGVNARIGFISSYNVYIMLEANFSDVEYKVIYDKHNRLTYSVLLSFGYRIF
;
A
#
# COMPACT_ATOMS: atom_id res chain seq x y z
N MET A 1 -10.63 21.43 -14.22
CA MET A 1 -9.70 22.42 -13.60
C MET A 1 -9.29 22.08 -12.17
N HIS A 2 -9.99 21.19 -11.46
CA HIS A 2 -9.63 20.71 -10.11
C HIS A 2 -8.37 19.83 -10.06
N PHE A 3 -8.15 18.99 -11.03
CA PHE A 3 -7.05 18.01 -11.06
C PHE A 3 -5.64 18.64 -11.03
N VAL A 4 -5.45 19.80 -11.62
CA VAL A 4 -4.16 20.52 -11.67
C VAL A 4 -3.81 21.14 -10.31
N CYS A 5 -4.82 21.50 -9.52
CA CYS A 5 -4.60 22.08 -8.19
C CYS A 5 -4.11 21.03 -7.18
N GLU A 6 -4.63 19.81 -7.25
CA GLU A 6 -4.25 18.71 -6.36
C GLU A 6 -2.81 18.24 -6.61
N ILE A 7 -2.38 18.16 -7.88
CA ILE A 7 -1.00 17.80 -8.23
C ILE A 7 0.00 18.86 -7.72
N ARG A 8 -0.33 20.14 -7.80
CA ARG A 8 0.53 21.22 -7.29
C ARG A 8 0.64 21.19 -5.78
N PHE A 9 -0.45 20.88 -5.08
CA PHE A 9 -0.44 20.76 -3.62
C PHE A 9 0.40 19.55 -3.16
N CYS A 10 0.28 18.41 -3.83
CA CYS A 10 1.11 17.23 -3.57
C CYS A 10 2.60 17.50 -3.83
N LEU A 11 2.95 18.16 -4.93
CA LEU A 11 4.33 18.53 -5.24
C LEU A 11 4.89 19.53 -4.22
N PHE A 12 4.10 20.49 -3.76
CA PHE A 12 4.50 21.45 -2.74
C PHE A 12 4.70 20.80 -1.38
N ALA A 13 3.80 19.89 -0.98
CA ALA A 13 3.93 19.09 0.24
C ALA A 13 5.18 18.19 0.20
N CYS A 14 5.43 17.52 -0.92
CA CYS A 14 6.64 16.72 -1.12
C CYS A 14 7.91 17.58 -1.04
N PHE A 15 7.91 18.76 -1.65
CA PHE A 15 9.05 19.68 -1.60
C PHE A 15 9.29 20.21 -0.19
N PHE A 16 8.25 20.52 0.57
CA PHE A 16 8.35 21.00 1.96
C PHE A 16 8.87 19.92 2.90
N ILE A 17 8.42 18.67 2.72
CA ILE A 17 8.93 17.49 3.45
C ILE A 17 10.41 17.27 3.09
N PHE A 18 10.77 17.37 1.82
CA PHE A 18 12.17 17.21 1.35
C PHE A 18 13.09 18.31 1.87
N ALA A 19 12.62 19.55 1.89
CA ALA A 19 13.39 20.69 2.40
C ALA A 19 13.67 20.57 3.91
N ASN A 20 12.67 20.11 4.70
CA ASN A 20 12.87 19.89 6.14
C ASN A 20 13.83 18.71 6.43
N SER A 21 13.95 17.73 5.53
CA SER A 21 14.86 16.60 5.70
C SER A 21 16.34 17.00 5.62
N LEU A 22 16.66 18.02 4.85
CA LEU A 22 18.03 18.53 4.71
C LEU A 22 18.54 19.23 5.98
N PHE A 23 17.66 19.66 6.87
CA PHE A 23 18.02 20.40 8.10
C PHE A 23 18.01 19.55 9.38
N SER A 24 17.54 18.30 9.33
CA SER A 24 17.43 17.41 10.50
C SER A 24 18.50 16.33 10.49
N GLN A 25 19.76 16.69 10.71
CA GLN A 25 20.86 15.74 10.96
C GLN A 25 20.97 15.37 12.45
N GLU A 26 19.89 15.11 13.16
CA GLU A 26 19.98 14.55 14.50
C GLU A 26 20.10 13.02 14.47
N ASN A 27 20.93 12.48 15.36
CA ASN A 27 21.27 11.06 15.50
C ASN A 27 20.02 10.19 15.52
N ILE A 28 19.75 9.47 14.44
CA ILE A 28 18.58 8.60 14.23
C ILE A 28 18.56 7.44 15.24
N LYS A 29 19.70 7.03 15.76
CA LYS A 29 19.85 5.87 16.66
C LYS A 29 19.15 6.04 18.03
N ASP A 30 18.97 7.26 18.50
CA ASP A 30 18.43 7.52 19.85
C ASP A 30 16.91 7.63 19.89
N ARG A 31 16.24 7.63 18.75
CA ARG A 31 14.79 7.80 18.71
C ARG A 31 14.07 6.48 18.93
N LYS A 32 13.22 6.45 19.97
CA LYS A 32 12.40 5.27 20.30
C LYS A 32 11.17 5.10 19.40
N LEU A 33 10.72 6.17 18.76
CA LEU A 33 9.52 6.18 17.93
C LEU A 33 9.89 6.39 16.46
N PHE A 34 9.38 5.52 15.60
CA PHE A 34 9.36 5.69 14.15
C PHE A 34 7.96 6.14 13.74
N LEU A 35 7.86 7.28 13.09
CA LEU A 35 6.65 7.74 12.40
C LEU A 35 7.01 8.06 10.96
N GLY A 36 6.28 7.51 10.02
CA GLY A 36 6.50 7.71 8.60
C GLY A 36 5.21 8.00 7.86
N ALA A 37 5.35 8.71 6.75
CA ALA A 37 4.30 8.88 5.76
C ALA A 37 4.80 8.41 4.40
N ASN A 38 3.95 7.77 3.63
CA ASN A 38 4.31 7.22 2.33
C ASN A 38 3.24 7.47 1.28
N PHE A 39 3.63 7.42 0.03
CA PHE A 39 2.74 7.34 -1.12
C PHE A 39 3.25 6.26 -2.06
N GLY A 40 2.33 5.52 -2.67
CA GLY A 40 2.65 4.44 -3.60
C GLY A 40 1.92 4.59 -4.92
N ILE A 41 2.56 4.08 -5.96
CA ILE A 41 1.96 3.92 -7.28
C ILE A 41 2.31 2.53 -7.80
N GLY A 42 1.38 1.89 -8.47
CA GLY A 42 1.62 0.54 -8.95
C GLY A 42 0.62 0.05 -9.96
N LEU A 43 0.83 -1.19 -10.35
CA LEU A 43 0.02 -1.89 -11.31
C LEU A 43 -0.69 -3.06 -10.64
N GLY A 44 -1.90 -3.31 -11.07
CA GLY A 44 -2.68 -4.44 -10.60
C GLY A 44 -3.47 -5.07 -11.73
N ARG A 45 -4.09 -6.20 -11.42
CA ARG A 45 -4.98 -6.90 -12.32
C ARG A 45 -6.17 -7.44 -11.55
N SER A 46 -7.36 -7.23 -12.09
CA SER A 46 -8.60 -7.79 -11.59
C SER A 46 -9.15 -8.79 -12.58
N GLN A 47 -9.45 -10.00 -12.11
CA GLN A 47 -10.09 -11.07 -12.88
C GLN A 47 -11.49 -11.31 -12.30
N LEU A 48 -12.50 -11.05 -13.09
CA LEU A 48 -13.89 -11.36 -12.75
C LEU A 48 -14.29 -12.65 -13.47
N SER A 49 -14.56 -13.69 -12.73
CA SER A 49 -15.11 -14.96 -13.24
C SER A 49 -16.60 -14.99 -12.99
N TYR A 50 -17.38 -15.28 -14.01
CA TYR A 50 -18.83 -15.37 -13.95
C TYR A 50 -19.35 -16.50 -14.85
N ASN A 51 -20.50 -17.04 -14.48
CA ASN A 51 -21.21 -18.00 -15.30
C ASN A 51 -22.14 -17.26 -16.26
N GLY A 52 -21.80 -17.25 -17.54
CA GLY A 52 -22.67 -16.73 -18.58
C GLY A 52 -23.68 -17.78 -19.03
N TYR A 53 -24.91 -17.37 -19.30
CA TYR A 53 -25.90 -18.26 -19.94
C TYR A 53 -25.70 -18.23 -21.44
N GLY A 54 -25.35 -19.37 -22.02
CA GLY A 54 -25.32 -19.59 -23.45
C GLY A 54 -26.73 -19.85 -24.03
N ILE A 55 -26.82 -19.90 -25.36
CA ILE A 55 -28.01 -20.37 -26.06
C ILE A 55 -28.31 -21.79 -25.59
N ASN A 56 -29.55 -22.09 -25.18
CA ASN A 56 -30.02 -23.34 -24.61
C ASN A 56 -29.70 -23.59 -23.12
N ASN A 57 -29.55 -22.53 -22.30
CA ASN A 57 -29.31 -22.62 -20.86
C ASN A 57 -28.02 -23.35 -20.43
N TYR A 58 -27.08 -23.55 -21.32
CA TYR A 58 -25.74 -24.03 -20.94
C TYR A 58 -24.97 -22.95 -20.22
N ILE A 59 -24.43 -23.30 -19.05
CA ILE A 59 -23.55 -22.42 -18.29
C ILE A 59 -22.19 -22.37 -18.98
N ILE A 60 -21.81 -21.20 -19.48
CA ILE A 60 -20.50 -20.98 -20.10
C ILE A 60 -19.68 -20.12 -19.11
N PRO A 61 -18.63 -20.70 -18.51
CA PRO A 61 -17.75 -19.90 -17.66
C PRO A 61 -17.02 -18.86 -18.49
N SER A 62 -17.07 -17.62 -18.05
CA SER A 62 -16.39 -16.50 -18.69
C SER A 62 -15.50 -15.77 -17.67
N THR A 63 -14.36 -15.31 -18.15
CA THR A 63 -13.41 -14.53 -17.33
C THR A 63 -13.11 -13.22 -18.03
N LYS A 64 -13.35 -12.11 -17.32
CA LYS A 64 -12.97 -10.77 -17.76
C LYS A 64 -11.78 -10.27 -16.95
N THR A 65 -10.71 -9.94 -17.63
CA THR A 65 -9.49 -9.38 -17.01
C THR A 65 -9.44 -7.87 -17.26
N THR A 66 -9.06 -7.13 -16.23
CA THR A 66 -8.89 -5.67 -16.27
C THR A 66 -7.58 -5.29 -15.62
N ASP A 67 -6.72 -4.59 -16.34
CA ASP A 67 -5.49 -4.03 -15.78
C ASP A 67 -5.79 -2.70 -15.07
N LEU A 68 -5.17 -2.50 -13.93
CA LEU A 68 -5.41 -1.39 -13.00
C LEU A 68 -4.14 -0.57 -12.81
N LEU A 69 -4.29 0.74 -12.75
CA LEU A 69 -3.30 1.64 -12.16
C LEU A 69 -3.78 2.00 -10.76
N ILE A 70 -2.93 1.81 -9.77
CA ILE A 70 -3.28 1.91 -8.36
C ILE A 70 -2.40 2.97 -7.71
N GLY A 71 -3.00 3.77 -6.84
CA GLY A 71 -2.29 4.73 -6.00
C GLY A 71 -2.75 4.64 -4.56
N ASN A 72 -1.81 4.80 -3.62
CA ASN A 72 -2.11 4.87 -2.20
C ASN A 72 -1.32 5.98 -1.48
N ILE A 73 -1.82 6.33 -0.30
CA ILE A 73 -1.11 7.11 0.71
C ILE A 73 -1.21 6.36 2.03
N GLY A 74 -0.15 6.38 2.83
CA GLY A 74 -0.09 5.61 4.05
C GLY A 74 0.66 6.31 5.18
N LEU A 75 0.45 5.76 6.37
CA LEU A 75 1.12 6.14 7.60
C LEU A 75 1.71 4.88 8.24
N ASP A 76 2.92 5.01 8.72
CA ASP A 76 3.67 3.96 9.40
C ASP A 76 4.05 4.45 10.79
N ALA A 77 3.87 3.62 11.81
CA ALA A 77 4.27 3.92 13.18
C ALA A 77 4.87 2.67 13.82
N ALA A 78 6.06 2.77 14.38
CA ALA A 78 6.69 1.68 15.12
C ALA A 78 7.46 2.21 16.34
N TYR A 79 7.54 1.38 17.37
CA TYR A 79 8.25 1.67 18.60
C TYR A 79 9.45 0.74 18.77
N LYS A 80 10.61 1.29 19.07
CA LYS A 80 11.85 0.54 19.32
C LYS A 80 11.70 -0.31 20.58
N ILE A 81 11.85 -1.62 20.41
CA ILE A 81 11.83 -2.60 21.50
C ILE A 81 13.24 -2.77 22.06
N ASN A 82 14.25 -2.77 21.19
CA ASN A 82 15.66 -2.81 21.52
C ASN A 82 16.44 -1.89 20.57
N GLU A 83 17.79 -1.92 20.63
CA GLU A 83 18.66 -1.04 19.84
C GLU A 83 18.47 -1.22 18.33
N ASP A 84 18.12 -2.42 17.88
CA ASP A 84 18.11 -2.77 16.46
C ASP A 84 16.70 -2.99 15.89
N VAL A 85 15.68 -3.21 16.74
CA VAL A 85 14.34 -3.63 16.29
C VAL A 85 13.23 -2.72 16.80
N ALA A 86 12.37 -2.31 15.89
CA ALA A 86 11.10 -1.66 16.22
C ALA A 86 9.92 -2.48 15.67
N ILE A 87 8.82 -2.48 16.41
CA ILE A 87 7.55 -3.12 16.02
C ILE A 87 6.44 -2.08 16.08
N GLY A 88 5.53 -2.17 15.14
CA GLY A 88 4.43 -1.22 15.07
C GLY A 88 3.31 -1.63 14.13
N ALA A 89 2.64 -0.62 13.61
CA ALA A 89 1.53 -0.79 12.69
C ALA A 89 1.64 0.17 11.52
N TYR A 90 0.99 -0.19 10.45
CA TYR A 90 0.81 0.69 9.29
C TYR A 90 -0.65 0.73 8.87
N SER A 91 -1.01 1.82 8.20
CA SER A 91 -2.28 1.95 7.50
C SER A 91 -2.06 2.65 6.17
N ALA A 92 -2.83 2.27 5.16
CA ALA A 92 -2.85 2.97 3.89
C ALA A 92 -4.26 3.03 3.32
N ILE A 93 -4.56 4.07 2.58
CA ILE A 93 -5.79 4.21 1.80
C ILE A 93 -5.41 4.49 0.35
N GLY A 94 -6.10 3.84 -0.57
CA GLY A 94 -5.82 4.01 -1.97
C GLY A 94 -7.03 3.83 -2.86
N THR A 95 -6.79 3.98 -4.15
CA THR A 95 -7.81 3.83 -5.18
C THR A 95 -7.19 3.29 -6.47
N ASP A 96 -8.02 2.68 -7.29
CA ASP A 96 -7.66 2.31 -8.65
C ASP A 96 -8.37 3.20 -9.68
N ASN A 97 -7.82 3.26 -10.91
CA ASN A 97 -8.26 4.17 -11.96
C ASN A 97 -9.44 3.67 -12.80
N ARG A 98 -9.88 2.42 -12.62
CA ARG A 98 -10.91 1.82 -13.50
C ARG A 98 -12.14 1.31 -12.76
N ILE A 99 -11.93 0.80 -11.55
CA ILE A 99 -13.02 0.25 -10.75
C ILE A 99 -13.57 1.33 -9.82
N GLU A 100 -12.83 2.45 -9.67
CA GLU A 100 -13.14 3.59 -8.78
C GLU A 100 -13.39 3.13 -7.33
N LYS A 101 -12.80 2.00 -6.96
CA LYS A 101 -12.94 1.45 -5.63
C LYS A 101 -11.83 1.94 -4.72
N LYS A 102 -12.23 2.28 -3.52
CA LYS A 102 -11.29 2.60 -2.45
C LYS A 102 -10.86 1.32 -1.76
N PHE A 103 -9.60 1.24 -1.44
CA PHE A 103 -9.08 0.17 -0.60
C PHE A 103 -8.42 0.75 0.66
N PHE A 104 -8.35 -0.09 1.65
CA PHE A 104 -7.74 0.21 2.94
C PHE A 104 -6.83 -0.96 3.35
N ASP A 105 -5.61 -0.65 3.72
CA ASP A 105 -4.63 -1.58 4.25
C ASP A 105 -4.35 -1.27 5.72
N LEU A 106 -4.28 -2.31 6.54
CA LEU A 106 -3.90 -2.23 7.94
C LEU A 106 -3.05 -3.44 8.30
N GLY A 107 -1.93 -3.24 8.97
CA GLY A 107 -1.08 -4.36 9.33
C GLY A 107 -0.03 -4.04 10.37
N VAL A 108 0.79 -5.06 10.64
CA VAL A 108 1.92 -5.00 11.57
C VAL A 108 3.17 -4.64 10.78
N LEU A 109 4.01 -3.80 11.40
CA LEU A 109 5.25 -3.29 10.84
C LEU A 109 6.43 -3.72 11.69
N PHE A 110 7.49 -4.17 11.02
CA PHE A 110 8.80 -4.44 11.58
C PHE A 110 9.82 -3.53 10.94
N VAL A 111 10.67 -2.92 11.75
CA VAL A 111 11.83 -2.17 11.29
C VAL A 111 13.05 -2.72 12.01
N THR A 112 14.09 -3.06 11.26
CA THR A 112 15.35 -3.56 11.83
C THR A 112 16.52 -2.80 11.25
N ASP A 113 17.39 -2.30 12.12
CA ASP A 113 18.61 -1.63 11.73
C ASP A 113 19.61 -2.67 11.17
N LEU A 114 20.29 -2.32 10.08
CA LEU A 114 21.33 -3.16 9.52
C LEU A 114 22.63 -2.92 10.30
N MET A 115 23.24 -4.01 10.77
CA MET A 115 24.53 -3.97 11.47
C MET A 115 25.54 -3.17 10.64
N ASP A 116 26.20 -2.22 11.28
CA ASP A 116 27.26 -1.38 10.70
C ASP A 116 26.83 -0.46 9.53
N MET A 117 25.54 -0.40 9.19
CA MET A 117 25.02 0.49 8.16
C MET A 117 24.06 1.53 8.77
N PRO A 118 24.08 2.79 8.30
CA PRO A 118 23.13 3.81 8.74
C PRO A 118 21.79 3.66 8.02
N SER A 119 21.27 2.45 7.93
CA SER A 119 20.09 2.09 7.17
C SER A 119 19.33 0.94 7.83
N SER A 120 18.05 0.82 7.53
CA SER A 120 17.16 -0.17 8.14
C SER A 120 16.33 -0.87 7.08
N ILE A 121 15.95 -2.12 7.37
CA ILE A 121 14.93 -2.81 6.60
C ILE A 121 13.58 -2.56 7.26
N ILE A 122 12.57 -2.31 6.45
CA ILE A 122 11.18 -2.22 6.85
C ILE A 122 10.41 -3.36 6.20
N ALA A 123 9.62 -4.09 6.99
CA ALA A 123 8.77 -5.16 6.49
C ALA A 123 7.42 -5.13 7.21
N GLY A 124 6.37 -5.56 6.52
CA GLY A 124 5.05 -5.60 7.11
C GLY A 124 4.12 -6.60 6.43
N ALA A 125 3.10 -7.00 7.15
CA ALA A 125 2.02 -7.83 6.64
C ALA A 125 0.70 -7.44 7.31
N GLY A 126 -0.39 -7.56 6.57
CA GLY A 126 -1.69 -7.15 7.09
C GLY A 126 -2.87 -7.54 6.22
N VAL A 127 -3.96 -6.86 6.44
CA VAL A 127 -5.23 -7.04 5.77
C VAL A 127 -5.40 -5.97 4.70
N HIS A 128 -5.82 -6.40 3.52
CA HIS A 128 -6.23 -5.55 2.40
C HIS A 128 -7.76 -5.62 2.26
N SER A 129 -8.43 -4.49 2.37
CA SER A 129 -9.89 -4.42 2.30
C SER A 129 -10.33 -3.49 1.16
N ILE A 130 -11.18 -3.98 0.27
CA ILE A 130 -11.78 -3.19 -0.80
C ILE A 130 -13.18 -2.75 -0.36
N ASP A 131 -13.48 -1.43 -0.43
CA ASP A 131 -14.75 -0.83 0.00
C ASP A 131 -15.18 -1.22 1.43
N PHE A 132 -14.23 -1.53 2.31
CA PHE A 132 -14.46 -2.01 3.69
C PHE A 132 -15.31 -3.29 3.79
N LYS A 133 -15.54 -3.98 2.68
CA LYS A 133 -16.40 -5.18 2.64
C LYS A 133 -15.65 -6.47 2.38
N TYR A 134 -14.45 -6.38 1.78
CA TYR A 134 -13.75 -7.53 1.24
C TYR A 134 -12.33 -7.59 1.79
N ASN A 135 -12.00 -8.72 2.39
CA ASN A 135 -10.72 -8.91 3.02
C ASN A 135 -9.79 -9.67 2.09
N GLY A 136 -8.62 -9.14 1.95
CA GLY A 136 -7.48 -9.75 1.31
C GLY A 136 -6.28 -9.67 2.23
N VAL A 137 -5.10 -9.89 1.68
CA VAL A 137 -3.83 -9.76 2.37
C VAL A 137 -2.96 -8.73 1.70
N ASN A 138 -2.17 -8.05 2.51
CA ASN A 138 -1.15 -7.11 2.09
C ASN A 138 0.19 -7.53 2.69
N ALA A 139 1.24 -7.40 1.89
CA ALA A 139 2.61 -7.56 2.36
C ALA A 139 3.47 -6.44 1.80
N ARG A 140 4.42 -5.96 2.58
CA ARG A 140 5.35 -4.91 2.18
C ARG A 140 6.75 -5.20 2.67
N ILE A 141 7.74 -4.81 1.88
CA ILE A 141 9.15 -4.87 2.23
C ILE A 141 9.86 -3.68 1.63
N GLY A 142 10.82 -3.12 2.34
CA GLY A 142 11.54 -1.96 1.86
C GLY A 142 12.80 -1.67 2.63
N PHE A 143 13.35 -0.52 2.33
CA PHE A 143 14.62 -0.07 2.86
C PHE A 143 14.51 1.40 3.26
N ILE A 144 14.99 1.73 4.45
CA ILE A 144 15.07 3.08 5.00
C ILE A 144 16.52 3.54 4.90
N SER A 145 16.76 4.65 4.22
CA SER A 145 18.09 5.26 4.11
C SER A 145 18.44 6.08 5.35
N SER A 146 19.72 6.41 5.49
CA SER A 146 20.22 7.34 6.51
C SER A 146 19.59 8.76 6.44
N TYR A 147 19.00 9.11 5.30
CA TYR A 147 18.34 10.40 5.08
C TYR A 147 16.85 10.41 5.43
N ASN A 148 16.37 9.42 6.19
CA ASN A 148 14.95 9.26 6.54
C ASN A 148 14.01 9.00 5.36
N VAL A 149 14.52 8.80 4.16
CA VAL A 149 13.74 8.39 2.99
C VAL A 149 13.68 6.86 2.95
N TYR A 150 12.51 6.30 2.67
CA TYR A 150 12.38 4.88 2.45
C TYR A 150 11.62 4.55 1.17
N ILE A 151 11.96 3.40 0.61
CA ILE A 151 11.35 2.84 -0.59
C ILE A 151 10.83 1.47 -0.21
N MET A 152 9.58 1.18 -0.55
CA MET A 152 8.95 -0.11 -0.28
C MET A 152 8.33 -0.68 -1.55
N LEU A 153 8.36 -2.00 -1.64
CA LEU A 153 7.54 -2.80 -2.54
C LEU A 153 6.37 -3.34 -1.73
N GLU A 154 5.15 -3.10 -2.21
CA GLU A 154 3.93 -3.57 -1.58
C GLU A 154 3.21 -4.52 -2.55
N ALA A 155 2.70 -5.63 -2.03
CA ALA A 155 1.90 -6.59 -2.77
C ALA A 155 0.56 -6.79 -2.09
N ASN A 156 -0.52 -6.62 -2.83
CA ASN A 156 -1.89 -6.80 -2.35
C ASN A 156 -2.56 -7.94 -3.11
N PHE A 157 -3.32 -8.72 -2.39
CA PHE A 157 -4.12 -9.81 -2.94
C PHE A 157 -5.48 -9.81 -2.27
N SER A 158 -6.54 -9.90 -3.06
CA SER A 158 -7.91 -10.10 -2.56
C SER A 158 -8.70 -11.02 -3.46
N ASP A 159 -9.49 -11.88 -2.85
CA ASP A 159 -10.44 -12.76 -3.51
C ASP A 159 -11.84 -12.49 -2.94
N VAL A 160 -12.74 -12.10 -3.82
CA VAL A 160 -14.05 -11.61 -3.44
C VAL A 160 -15.14 -12.36 -4.15
N GLU A 161 -16.01 -12.99 -3.38
CA GLU A 161 -17.22 -13.64 -3.89
C GLU A 161 -18.38 -12.62 -3.91
N TYR A 162 -18.96 -12.41 -5.08
CA TYR A 162 -20.17 -11.60 -5.26
C TYR A 162 -21.36 -12.53 -5.54
N LYS A 163 -22.47 -12.27 -4.84
CA LYS A 163 -23.76 -12.85 -5.22
C LYS A 163 -24.54 -11.81 -6.03
N VAL A 164 -24.79 -12.10 -7.29
CA VAL A 164 -25.67 -11.29 -8.14
C VAL A 164 -26.91 -12.14 -8.43
N ILE A 165 -27.98 -11.84 -7.70
CA ILE A 165 -29.34 -12.45 -7.79
C ILE A 165 -29.29 -13.97 -7.61
N TYR A 166 -28.82 -14.77 -8.58
CA TYR A 166 -28.75 -16.23 -8.53
C TYR A 166 -27.37 -16.82 -8.86
N ASP A 167 -26.40 -15.97 -9.28
CA ASP A 167 -25.08 -16.42 -9.68
C ASP A 167 -23.98 -15.95 -8.72
N LYS A 168 -23.04 -16.86 -8.48
CA LYS A 168 -21.79 -16.54 -7.77
C LYS A 168 -20.77 -16.01 -8.77
N HIS A 169 -20.28 -14.80 -8.51
CA HIS A 169 -19.19 -14.21 -9.26
C HIS A 169 -17.97 -14.11 -8.34
N ASN A 170 -16.83 -14.53 -8.83
CA ASN A 170 -15.58 -14.43 -8.08
C ASN A 170 -14.68 -13.36 -8.71
N ARG A 171 -14.20 -12.44 -7.91
CA ARG A 171 -13.25 -11.42 -8.34
C ARG A 171 -11.94 -11.58 -7.60
N LEU A 172 -10.93 -11.98 -8.35
CA LEU A 172 -9.55 -12.02 -7.89
C LEU A 172 -8.87 -10.71 -8.27
N THR A 173 -8.27 -10.04 -7.30
CA THR A 173 -7.48 -8.83 -7.56
C THR A 173 -6.11 -8.98 -6.93
N TYR A 174 -5.07 -8.66 -7.68
CA TYR A 174 -3.71 -8.59 -7.18
C TYR A 174 -3.03 -7.33 -7.71
N SER A 175 -2.13 -6.78 -6.92
CA SER A 175 -1.38 -5.59 -7.29
C SER A 175 0.00 -5.56 -6.67
N VAL A 176 0.89 -4.83 -7.32
CA VAL A 176 2.23 -4.51 -6.83
C VAL A 176 2.41 -3.00 -6.94
N LEU A 177 2.82 -2.37 -5.84
CA LEU A 177 3.06 -0.94 -5.76
C LEU A 177 4.51 -0.69 -5.35
N LEU A 178 5.08 0.36 -5.90
CA LEU A 178 6.32 0.96 -5.42
C LEU A 178 5.94 2.19 -4.59
N SER A 179 6.28 2.16 -3.31
CA SER A 179 5.95 3.23 -2.37
C SER A 179 7.20 3.97 -1.93
N PHE A 180 7.09 5.27 -1.85
CA PHE A 180 8.11 6.19 -1.38
C PHE A 180 7.62 6.85 -0.11
N GLY A 181 8.44 6.84 0.91
CA GLY A 181 8.08 7.41 2.18
C GLY A 181 9.17 8.25 2.82
N TYR A 182 8.75 8.99 3.83
CA TYR A 182 9.62 9.81 4.64
C TYR A 182 9.35 9.55 6.12
N ARG A 183 10.43 9.30 6.87
CA ARG A 183 10.39 9.17 8.32
C ARG A 183 10.40 10.56 8.94
N ILE A 184 9.38 10.85 9.73
CA ILE A 184 9.15 12.16 10.37
C ILE A 184 9.87 12.23 11.73
N PHE A 185 9.87 11.11 12.50
CA PHE A 185 10.50 10.95 13.80
C PHE A 185 11.25 9.64 13.90
#